data_e8ff7dadfb1d8eb58acb6e3896ff0caf
#
_entry.id   e8ff7dadfb1d8eb58acb6e3896ff0caf
#
_cell.length_a   1.000
_cell.length_b   1.000
_cell.length_c   1.000
_cell.angle_alpha   90.00
_cell.angle_beta   90.00
_cell.angle_gamma   90.00
#
_symmetry.space_group_name_H-M   'P 1'
#
loop_
_entity.id
_entity.type
_entity.pdbx_description
1 polymer ?
#
loop_
_entity_poly.entity_id
_entity_poly.type
_entity_poly.pdbx_seq_one_letter_code
_entity_poly.pdbx_strand_id
1 'polypeptide(L)'
;MQSFVHAVLVLATMILNVFSVVSVRIVRFVLATFADEPGSREEASDAAETLVATVSADDISDRIKRSTSDVERQKQKHIDHLRWRREYGVDSILETPKPYFDVVKKYYPHVFHKRSKGKAACVIQMEKAGQFGTLLEAVGRYADEIGRPHDDPAKVVIEHVSFVMTFVFEKLDARPWPNGKTIRIVDMSNLGMNDIGMEVFAFLGMMSDASKVGFVERIHKIYVVNPPQSFAVIYGACKSMISEKTRRQIIVCADIPEFVKQVSREVSLDDIPREYGGSCDCVDCWRGDENEEALCRLVGDVNRVSF
;
A
#
# COMPACT_ATOMS: atom_id res chain seq x y z
N MET A 1 30.30 -27.01 -6.09
CA MET A 1 30.76 -25.72 -6.63
C MET A 1 30.13 -25.38 -7.97
N GLN A 2 30.08 -26.28 -8.97
CA GLN A 2 29.43 -26.04 -10.27
C GLN A 2 27.91 -25.76 -10.17
N SER A 3 27.18 -26.42 -9.28
CA SER A 3 25.73 -26.22 -9.08
C SER A 3 25.41 -24.82 -8.52
N PHE A 4 26.28 -24.28 -7.66
CA PHE A 4 26.11 -22.94 -7.08
C PHE A 4 26.38 -21.83 -8.12
N VAL A 5 27.41 -22.02 -8.98
CA VAL A 5 27.74 -21.09 -10.07
C VAL A 5 26.61 -21.08 -11.12
N HIS A 6 26.01 -22.26 -11.41
CA HIS A 6 24.87 -22.34 -12.33
C HIS A 6 23.63 -21.63 -11.79
N ALA A 7 23.33 -21.80 -10.51
CA ALA A 7 22.21 -21.09 -9.85
C ALA A 7 22.42 -19.58 -9.84
N VAL A 8 23.64 -19.10 -9.60
CA VAL A 8 23.99 -17.67 -9.65
C VAL A 8 23.91 -17.11 -11.06
N LEU A 9 24.34 -17.88 -12.08
CA LEU A 9 24.21 -17.47 -13.49
C LEU A 9 22.76 -17.44 -13.97
N VAL A 10 21.94 -18.42 -13.58
CA VAL A 10 20.50 -18.43 -13.88
C VAL A 10 19.81 -17.25 -13.19
N LEU A 11 20.15 -16.98 -11.92
CA LEU A 11 19.62 -15.83 -11.18
C LEU A 11 20.06 -14.50 -11.79
N ALA A 12 21.34 -14.37 -12.19
CA ALA A 12 21.85 -13.19 -12.88
C ALA A 12 21.18 -12.99 -14.26
N THR A 13 20.93 -14.07 -15.00
CA THR A 13 20.23 -14.03 -16.30
C THR A 13 18.74 -13.71 -16.11
N MET A 14 18.10 -14.22 -15.05
CA MET A 14 16.73 -13.83 -14.66
C MET A 14 16.67 -12.37 -14.26
N ILE A 15 17.61 -11.87 -13.46
CA ILE A 15 17.69 -10.47 -13.05
C ILE A 15 17.93 -9.56 -14.29
N LEU A 16 18.82 -9.93 -15.20
CA LEU A 16 19.06 -9.19 -16.43
C LEU A 16 17.86 -9.21 -17.38
N ASN A 17 17.16 -10.34 -17.51
CA ASN A 17 15.91 -10.44 -18.27
C ASN A 17 14.77 -9.67 -17.60
N VAL A 18 14.67 -9.69 -16.25
CA VAL A 18 13.73 -8.89 -15.47
C VAL A 18 14.00 -7.39 -15.72
N PHE A 19 15.25 -6.93 -15.65
CA PHE A 19 15.59 -5.52 -15.95
C PHE A 19 15.32 -5.14 -17.42
N SER A 20 15.55 -6.03 -18.36
CA SER A 20 15.28 -5.78 -19.78
C SER A 20 13.77 -5.76 -20.08
N VAL A 21 13.00 -6.69 -19.55
CA VAL A 21 11.55 -6.80 -19.80
C VAL A 21 10.76 -5.77 -18.95
N VAL A 22 11.21 -5.48 -17.72
CA VAL A 22 10.62 -4.42 -16.87
C VAL A 22 10.85 -3.07 -17.49
N SER A 23 12.06 -2.76 -17.95
CA SER A 23 12.33 -1.49 -18.62
C SER A 23 11.48 -1.32 -19.89
N VAL A 24 11.27 -2.38 -20.67
CA VAL A 24 10.48 -2.30 -21.92
C VAL A 24 8.97 -2.27 -21.65
N ARG A 25 8.45 -2.99 -20.64
CA ARG A 25 7.00 -2.96 -20.31
C ARG A 25 6.61 -1.78 -19.44
N ILE A 26 7.42 -1.39 -18.45
CA ILE A 26 7.22 -0.14 -17.69
C ILE A 26 7.42 1.06 -18.64
N VAL A 27 8.44 1.06 -19.50
CA VAL A 27 8.59 2.10 -20.52
C VAL A 27 7.45 2.06 -21.54
N ARG A 28 6.92 0.90 -21.94
CA ARG A 28 5.72 0.82 -22.80
C ARG A 28 4.44 1.20 -22.05
N PHE A 29 4.28 0.82 -20.79
CA PHE A 29 3.15 1.24 -19.94
C PHE A 29 3.24 2.75 -19.65
N VAL A 30 4.41 3.24 -19.24
CA VAL A 30 4.66 4.68 -19.07
C VAL A 30 4.54 5.42 -20.41
N LEU A 31 5.04 4.88 -21.52
CA LEU A 31 4.88 5.48 -22.86
C LEU A 31 3.45 5.36 -23.39
N ALA A 32 2.70 4.31 -23.05
CA ALA A 32 1.27 4.21 -23.42
C ALA A 32 0.38 5.12 -22.57
N THR A 33 0.75 5.39 -21.30
CA THR A 33 0.09 6.39 -20.45
C THR A 33 0.49 7.83 -20.82
N PHE A 34 1.60 8.01 -21.57
CA PHE A 34 2.13 9.29 -22.03
C PHE A 34 2.18 9.41 -23.57
N ALA A 35 1.57 8.48 -24.32
CA ALA A 35 1.44 8.56 -25.78
C ALA A 35 0.25 9.44 -26.17
N ASP A 36 0.17 10.62 -25.58
CA ASP A 36 -0.54 11.74 -26.16
C ASP A 36 0.43 12.58 -27.00
N GLU A 37 -0.03 13.14 -28.06
CA GLU A 37 0.66 13.83 -29.15
C GLU A 37 1.75 14.82 -28.73
N PRO A 38 2.81 15.05 -29.52
CA PRO A 38 3.98 15.89 -29.14
C PRO A 38 3.66 17.36 -28.82
N GLY A 39 2.47 17.85 -29.15
CA GLY A 39 2.01 19.20 -28.79
C GLY A 39 1.44 19.35 -27.37
N SER A 40 1.06 18.26 -26.73
CA SER A 40 0.40 18.30 -25.40
C SER A 40 1.38 18.37 -24.22
N ARG A 41 2.66 18.10 -24.44
CA ARG A 41 3.67 18.05 -23.36
C ARG A 41 4.15 19.42 -22.90
N GLU A 42 4.33 20.36 -23.82
CA GLU A 42 4.74 21.74 -23.46
C GLU A 42 3.59 22.46 -22.77
N GLU A 43 2.36 22.38 -23.29
CA GLU A 43 1.18 22.97 -22.67
C GLU A 43 0.85 22.34 -21.30
N ALA A 44 1.05 21.03 -21.13
CA ALA A 44 0.87 20.35 -19.85
C ALA A 44 1.98 20.70 -18.84
N SER A 45 3.20 20.96 -19.29
CA SER A 45 4.31 21.43 -18.46
C SER A 45 4.07 22.86 -17.98
N ASP A 46 3.69 23.76 -18.85
CA ASP A 46 3.42 25.17 -18.52
C ASP A 46 2.18 25.31 -17.63
N ALA A 47 1.14 24.52 -17.86
CA ALA A 47 -0.03 24.46 -17.01
C ALA A 47 0.31 23.92 -15.60
N ALA A 48 1.20 22.94 -15.51
CA ALA A 48 1.66 22.38 -14.23
C ALA A 48 2.51 23.41 -13.46
N GLU A 49 3.44 24.10 -14.11
CA GLU A 49 4.24 25.17 -13.49
C GLU A 49 3.38 26.34 -13.04
N THR A 50 2.39 26.73 -13.84
CA THR A 50 1.41 27.76 -13.48
C THR A 50 0.60 27.37 -12.27
N LEU A 51 0.18 26.09 -12.18
CA LEU A 51 -0.56 25.57 -11.04
C LEU A 51 0.29 25.55 -9.75
N VAL A 52 1.58 25.18 -9.86
CA VAL A 52 2.53 25.22 -8.73
C VAL A 52 2.70 26.65 -8.21
N ALA A 53 2.76 27.63 -9.10
CA ALA A 53 2.90 29.05 -8.72
C ALA A 53 1.68 29.61 -7.97
N THR A 54 0.47 29.07 -8.21
CA THR A 54 -0.78 29.53 -7.59
C THR A 54 -1.06 28.91 -6.20
N VAL A 55 -0.38 27.81 -5.83
CA VAL A 55 -0.59 27.16 -4.53
C VAL A 55 -0.01 28.00 -3.41
N SER A 56 -0.89 28.43 -2.49
CA SER A 56 -0.47 29.11 -1.26
C SER A 56 0.18 28.11 -0.28
N ALA A 57 1.15 28.58 0.51
CA ALA A 57 1.73 27.77 1.57
C ALA A 57 0.70 27.36 2.64
N ASP A 58 -0.38 28.14 2.80
CA ASP A 58 -1.44 27.84 3.78
C ASP A 58 -2.35 26.72 3.34
N ASP A 59 -2.48 26.46 2.03
CA ASP A 59 -3.28 25.35 1.47
C ASP A 59 -2.60 24.00 1.68
N ILE A 60 -1.28 23.99 1.90
CA ILE A 60 -0.49 22.77 2.02
C ILE A 60 -0.66 22.16 3.41
N SER A 61 -1.11 20.92 3.48
CA SER A 61 -1.29 20.21 4.75
C SER A 61 0.03 20.08 5.53
N ASP A 62 -0.06 20.11 6.88
CA ASP A 62 1.11 19.92 7.75
C ASP A 62 1.90 18.64 7.45
N ARG A 63 1.23 17.58 7.03
CA ARG A 63 1.89 16.30 6.67
C ARG A 63 2.80 16.46 5.46
N ILE A 64 2.37 17.21 4.46
CA ILE A 64 3.19 17.53 3.28
C ILE A 64 4.32 18.45 3.65
N LYS A 65 4.06 19.52 4.42
CA LYS A 65 5.09 20.45 4.92
C LYS A 65 6.20 19.74 5.69
N ARG A 66 5.86 18.71 6.47
CA ARG A 66 6.82 17.90 7.26
C ARG A 66 7.54 16.82 6.45
N SER A 67 7.04 16.49 5.25
CA SER A 67 7.65 15.44 4.41
C SER A 67 8.93 15.90 3.71
N THR A 68 9.11 17.20 3.53
CA THR A 68 10.29 17.84 2.92
C THR A 68 10.40 19.29 3.37
N SER A 69 11.63 19.83 3.46
CA SER A 69 11.90 21.24 3.74
C SER A 69 11.88 22.13 2.49
N ASP A 70 11.89 21.55 1.30
CA ASP A 70 11.86 22.23 0.02
C ASP A 70 10.43 22.68 -0.29
N VAL A 71 10.21 23.99 -0.40
CA VAL A 71 8.89 24.61 -0.59
C VAL A 71 8.28 24.23 -1.95
N GLU A 72 9.07 24.26 -3.02
CA GLU A 72 8.57 23.90 -4.36
C GLU A 72 8.18 22.43 -4.40
N ARG A 73 8.95 21.57 -3.75
CA ARG A 73 8.63 20.17 -3.60
C ARG A 73 7.39 19.93 -2.72
N GLN A 74 7.12 20.80 -1.73
CA GLN A 74 5.87 20.75 -0.96
C GLN A 74 4.67 21.07 -1.85
N LYS A 75 4.75 22.13 -2.65
CA LYS A 75 3.70 22.52 -3.60
C LYS A 75 3.43 21.42 -4.62
N GLN A 76 4.47 20.86 -5.22
CA GLN A 76 4.32 19.76 -6.17
C GLN A 76 3.63 18.53 -5.54
N LYS A 77 4.05 18.15 -4.34
CA LYS A 77 3.40 17.06 -3.60
C LYS A 77 1.93 17.34 -3.27
N HIS A 78 1.60 18.60 -3.00
CA HIS A 78 0.21 19.01 -2.76
C HIS A 78 -0.63 18.86 -4.03
N ILE A 79 -0.13 19.30 -5.17
CA ILE A 79 -0.79 19.16 -6.47
C ILE A 79 -0.96 17.68 -6.82
N ASP A 80 0.09 16.87 -6.66
CA ASP A 80 0.02 15.42 -6.92
C ASP A 80 -1.00 14.75 -6.00
N HIS A 81 -1.09 15.16 -4.73
CA HIS A 81 -2.09 14.69 -3.79
C HIS A 81 -3.52 15.06 -4.22
N LEU A 82 -3.76 16.30 -4.65
CA LEU A 82 -5.08 16.72 -5.14
C LEU A 82 -5.48 16.00 -6.43
N ARG A 83 -4.51 15.77 -7.34
CA ARG A 83 -4.73 14.98 -8.55
C ARG A 83 -5.11 13.55 -8.22
N TRP A 84 -4.38 12.92 -7.32
CA TRP A 84 -4.67 11.57 -6.83
C TRP A 84 -6.06 11.48 -6.16
N ARG A 85 -6.42 12.44 -5.31
CA ARG A 85 -7.76 12.49 -4.70
C ARG A 85 -8.88 12.52 -5.75
N ARG A 86 -8.69 13.31 -6.82
CA ARG A 86 -9.65 13.42 -7.92
C ARG A 86 -9.72 12.14 -8.74
N GLU A 87 -8.56 11.55 -9.08
CA GLU A 87 -8.45 10.34 -9.89
C GLU A 87 -9.17 9.14 -9.24
N TYR A 88 -9.03 9.00 -7.93
CA TYR A 88 -9.64 7.90 -7.17
C TYR A 88 -10.91 8.30 -6.43
N GLY A 89 -11.48 9.47 -6.70
CA GLY A 89 -12.73 9.93 -6.10
C GLY A 89 -12.72 9.96 -4.57
N VAL A 90 -11.56 10.27 -3.95
CA VAL A 90 -11.32 10.10 -2.51
C VAL A 90 -12.29 10.92 -1.66
N ASP A 91 -12.76 12.07 -2.17
CA ASP A 91 -13.65 12.96 -1.42
C ASP A 91 -15.04 12.36 -1.15
N SER A 92 -15.49 11.43 -2.02
CA SER A 92 -16.75 10.69 -1.85
C SER A 92 -16.56 9.17 -1.70
N ILE A 93 -15.33 8.71 -1.54
CA ILE A 93 -14.98 7.30 -1.61
C ILE A 93 -15.67 6.44 -0.53
N LEU A 94 -15.99 7.03 0.62
CA LEU A 94 -16.72 6.35 1.70
C LEU A 94 -18.24 6.27 1.47
N GLU A 95 -18.74 6.94 0.44
CA GLU A 95 -20.18 7.00 0.11
C GLU A 95 -20.49 6.23 -1.18
N THR A 96 -19.46 5.77 -1.90
CA THR A 96 -19.62 5.06 -3.18
C THR A 96 -19.62 3.56 -3.00
N PRO A 97 -20.39 2.79 -3.78
CA PRO A 97 -20.42 1.33 -3.75
C PRO A 97 -19.04 0.69 -3.95
N LYS A 98 -18.81 -0.44 -3.26
CA LYS A 98 -17.55 -1.18 -3.28
C LYS A 98 -17.75 -2.62 -3.78
N PRO A 99 -18.14 -2.82 -5.07
CA PRO A 99 -18.47 -4.16 -5.57
C PRO A 99 -17.30 -5.15 -5.52
N TYR A 100 -16.07 -4.66 -5.56
CA TYR A 100 -14.85 -5.48 -5.52
C TYR A 100 -14.34 -5.76 -4.10
N PHE A 101 -15.01 -5.27 -3.05
CA PHE A 101 -14.50 -5.36 -1.67
C PHE A 101 -14.15 -6.78 -1.27
N ASP A 102 -15.06 -7.73 -1.48
CA ASP A 102 -14.87 -9.11 -1.02
C ASP A 102 -13.80 -9.85 -1.81
N VAL A 103 -13.73 -9.68 -3.13
CA VAL A 103 -12.69 -10.32 -3.95
C VAL A 103 -11.31 -9.77 -3.59
N VAL A 104 -11.17 -8.47 -3.39
CA VAL A 104 -9.88 -7.88 -2.96
C VAL A 104 -9.51 -8.39 -1.58
N LYS A 105 -10.42 -8.36 -0.59
CA LYS A 105 -10.17 -8.88 0.78
C LYS A 105 -9.78 -10.37 0.77
N LYS A 106 -10.35 -11.16 -0.13
CA LYS A 106 -10.04 -12.60 -0.25
C LYS A 106 -8.60 -12.85 -0.70
N TYR A 107 -8.10 -12.11 -1.68
CA TYR A 107 -6.76 -12.31 -2.28
C TYR A 107 -5.68 -11.37 -1.71
N TYR A 108 -6.09 -10.35 -0.99
CA TYR A 108 -5.26 -9.48 -0.17
C TYR A 108 -5.88 -9.36 1.23
N PRO A 109 -5.74 -10.40 2.06
CA PRO A 109 -6.26 -10.37 3.41
C PRO A 109 -5.59 -9.26 4.23
N HIS A 110 -6.37 -8.33 4.72
CA HIS A 110 -5.92 -7.26 5.60
C HIS A 110 -7.04 -6.89 6.56
N VAL A 111 -6.68 -6.47 7.76
CA VAL A 111 -7.63 -6.02 8.79
C VAL A 111 -7.06 -4.85 9.57
N PHE A 112 -7.94 -4.02 10.10
CA PHE A 112 -7.59 -2.94 11.03
C PHE A 112 -7.96 -3.38 12.43
N HIS A 113 -6.94 -3.80 13.16
CA HIS A 113 -7.07 -4.24 14.54
C HIS A 113 -7.22 -3.05 15.49
N LYS A 114 -7.01 -3.23 16.77
CA LYS A 114 -7.13 -2.19 17.79
C LYS A 114 -6.22 -0.98 17.51
N ARG A 115 -6.56 0.16 18.12
CA ARG A 115 -5.59 1.22 18.31
C ARG A 115 -4.69 0.83 19.47
N SER A 116 -3.38 0.84 19.27
CA SER A 116 -2.41 0.49 20.30
C SER A 116 -2.54 1.40 21.54
N LYS A 117 -2.52 0.79 22.70
CA LYS A 117 -2.45 1.46 24.02
C LYS A 117 -1.01 1.82 24.42
N GLY A 118 0.01 1.39 23.64
CA GLY A 118 1.41 1.68 23.88
C GLY A 118 1.80 3.13 23.54
N LYS A 119 3.12 3.39 23.49
CA LYS A 119 3.68 4.72 23.17
C LYS A 119 3.25 5.24 21.81
N ALA A 120 3.19 4.35 20.82
CA ALA A 120 2.67 4.64 19.50
C ALA A 120 1.17 4.34 19.48
N ALA A 121 0.34 5.31 19.83
CA ALA A 121 -1.11 5.17 19.82
C ALA A 121 -1.67 5.16 18.38
N CYS A 122 -1.23 4.20 17.55
CA CYS A 122 -1.59 4.04 16.15
C CYS A 122 -2.60 2.91 15.97
N VAL A 123 -3.43 2.98 14.93
CA VAL A 123 -4.22 1.83 14.46
C VAL A 123 -3.26 0.76 13.93
N ILE A 124 -3.46 -0.48 14.36
CA ILE A 124 -2.68 -1.62 13.91
C ILE A 124 -3.34 -2.20 12.67
N GLN A 125 -2.64 -2.18 11.56
CA GLN A 125 -3.04 -2.83 10.31
C GLN A 125 -2.27 -4.13 10.17
N MET A 126 -2.97 -5.24 9.94
CA MET A 126 -2.38 -6.54 9.67
C MET A 126 -2.68 -6.95 8.23
N GLU A 127 -1.72 -7.54 7.54
CA GLU A 127 -1.81 -7.93 6.13
C GLU A 127 -1.10 -9.27 5.90
N LYS A 128 -1.68 -10.12 5.03
CA LYS A 128 -1.05 -11.36 4.55
C LYS A 128 -0.64 -11.21 3.09
N ALA A 129 0.66 -11.35 2.82
CA ALA A 129 1.23 -11.11 1.49
C ALA A 129 1.15 -12.32 0.54
N GLY A 130 0.75 -13.50 1.02
CA GLY A 130 0.93 -14.77 0.31
C GLY A 130 0.10 -14.99 -0.97
N GLN A 131 -0.77 -14.06 -1.38
CA GLN A 131 -1.62 -14.23 -2.57
C GLN A 131 -1.60 -13.04 -3.53
N PHE A 132 -0.61 -12.16 -3.42
CA PHE A 132 -0.54 -10.98 -4.28
C PHE A 132 -0.41 -11.30 -5.78
N GLY A 133 0.29 -12.38 -6.14
CA GLY A 133 0.46 -12.77 -7.54
C GLY A 133 -0.84 -13.11 -8.26
N THR A 134 -1.87 -13.53 -7.53
CA THR A 134 -3.18 -13.89 -8.09
C THR A 134 -4.24 -12.81 -7.93
N LEU A 135 -3.95 -11.73 -7.20
CA LEU A 135 -4.92 -10.68 -6.88
C LEU A 135 -5.47 -9.99 -8.13
N LEU A 136 -4.59 -9.49 -9.01
CA LEU A 136 -5.02 -8.75 -10.20
C LEU A 136 -5.81 -9.63 -11.16
N GLU A 137 -5.37 -10.89 -11.35
CA GLU A 137 -6.09 -11.87 -12.17
C GLU A 137 -7.48 -12.19 -11.59
N ALA A 138 -7.57 -12.36 -10.27
CA ALA A 138 -8.85 -12.62 -9.60
C ALA A 138 -9.81 -11.43 -9.70
N VAL A 139 -9.32 -10.21 -9.57
CA VAL A 139 -10.12 -8.99 -9.76
C VAL A 139 -10.60 -8.87 -11.21
N GLY A 140 -9.73 -9.16 -12.20
CA GLY A 140 -10.11 -9.15 -13.61
C GLY A 140 -11.20 -10.17 -13.93
N ARG A 141 -11.07 -11.43 -13.47
CA ARG A 141 -12.13 -12.42 -13.64
C ARG A 141 -13.44 -12.01 -12.98
N TYR A 142 -13.37 -11.47 -11.79
CA TYR A 142 -14.58 -10.99 -11.09
C TYR A 142 -15.23 -9.80 -11.82
N ALA A 143 -14.44 -8.91 -12.43
CA ALA A 143 -14.94 -7.84 -13.26
C ALA A 143 -15.77 -8.36 -14.44
N ASP A 144 -15.30 -9.41 -15.12
CA ASP A 144 -16.06 -10.09 -16.18
C ASP A 144 -17.38 -10.69 -15.64
N GLU A 145 -17.34 -11.36 -14.48
CA GLU A 145 -18.50 -11.98 -13.84
C GLU A 145 -19.60 -10.95 -13.51
N ILE A 146 -19.23 -9.76 -13.06
CA ILE A 146 -20.19 -8.69 -12.72
C ILE A 146 -20.53 -7.75 -13.90
N GLY A 147 -20.11 -8.09 -15.12
CA GLY A 147 -20.41 -7.33 -16.34
C GLY A 147 -19.63 -6.01 -16.48
N ARG A 148 -18.43 -5.94 -15.90
CA ARG A 148 -17.52 -4.78 -15.95
C ARG A 148 -16.16 -5.11 -16.56
N PRO A 149 -16.08 -5.70 -17.76
CA PRO A 149 -14.83 -6.22 -18.34
C PRO A 149 -13.80 -5.12 -18.68
N HIS A 150 -14.17 -3.86 -18.61
CA HIS A 150 -13.29 -2.71 -18.89
C HIS A 150 -12.68 -2.10 -17.61
N ASP A 151 -13.05 -2.58 -16.41
CA ASP A 151 -12.46 -2.09 -15.17
C ASP A 151 -11.01 -2.58 -15.08
N ASP A 152 -10.07 -1.66 -14.90
CA ASP A 152 -8.65 -1.97 -14.73
C ASP A 152 -8.41 -2.60 -13.33
N PRO A 153 -7.98 -3.86 -13.24
CA PRO A 153 -7.73 -4.51 -11.96
C PRO A 153 -6.75 -3.76 -11.05
N ALA A 154 -5.72 -3.13 -11.62
CA ALA A 154 -4.76 -2.38 -10.85
C ALA A 154 -5.39 -1.13 -10.23
N LYS A 155 -6.20 -0.40 -11.02
CA LYS A 155 -6.96 0.76 -10.53
C LYS A 155 -7.96 0.37 -9.45
N VAL A 156 -8.68 -0.74 -9.63
CA VAL A 156 -9.62 -1.29 -8.64
C VAL A 156 -8.92 -1.56 -7.30
N VAL A 157 -7.72 -2.17 -7.33
CA VAL A 157 -6.97 -2.44 -6.09
C VAL A 157 -6.50 -1.16 -5.42
N ILE A 158 -6.01 -0.16 -6.18
CA ILE A 158 -5.63 1.14 -5.61
C ILE A 158 -6.83 1.89 -5.04
N GLU A 159 -7.98 1.83 -5.71
CA GLU A 159 -9.23 2.41 -5.18
C GLU A 159 -9.63 1.72 -3.87
N HIS A 160 -9.56 0.39 -3.80
CA HIS A 160 -9.82 -0.35 -2.57
C HIS A 160 -8.87 0.07 -1.44
N VAL A 161 -7.57 0.15 -1.70
CA VAL A 161 -6.58 0.63 -0.72
C VAL A 161 -6.88 2.07 -0.30
N SER A 162 -7.25 2.92 -1.25
CA SER A 162 -7.63 4.31 -0.97
C SER A 162 -8.86 4.40 -0.09
N PHE A 163 -9.86 3.57 -0.36
CA PHE A 163 -11.08 3.45 0.44
C PHE A 163 -10.79 3.03 1.89
N VAL A 164 -10.09 1.91 2.08
CA VAL A 164 -9.82 1.40 3.43
C VAL A 164 -8.91 2.33 4.24
N MET A 165 -7.92 2.98 3.60
CA MET A 165 -7.06 3.94 4.28
C MET A 165 -7.78 5.25 4.59
N THR A 166 -8.71 5.71 3.73
CA THR A 166 -9.57 6.86 4.03
C THR A 166 -10.47 6.55 5.21
N PHE A 167 -11.07 5.36 5.25
CA PHE A 167 -11.84 4.90 6.42
C PHE A 167 -11.01 4.96 7.71
N VAL A 168 -9.78 4.46 7.70
CA VAL A 168 -8.90 4.52 8.88
C VAL A 168 -8.69 5.97 9.34
N PHE A 169 -8.36 6.87 8.42
CA PHE A 169 -7.95 8.22 8.80
C PHE A 169 -9.10 9.21 8.98
N GLU A 170 -10.30 8.85 8.60
CA GLU A 170 -11.50 9.66 8.84
C GLU A 170 -12.40 9.11 9.93
N LYS A 171 -12.48 7.77 10.07
CA LYS A 171 -13.41 7.13 11.02
C LYS A 171 -12.70 6.52 12.24
N LEU A 172 -11.51 5.92 12.08
CA LEU A 172 -10.82 5.26 13.19
C LEU A 172 -9.81 6.17 13.89
N ASP A 173 -9.05 6.97 13.13
CA ASP A 173 -8.02 7.86 13.68
C ASP A 173 -7.89 9.17 12.89
N ALA A 174 -8.86 10.07 13.06
CA ALA A 174 -8.88 11.39 12.43
C ALA A 174 -7.91 12.41 13.06
N ARG A 175 -7.09 12.00 14.04
CA ARG A 175 -6.19 12.91 14.74
C ARG A 175 -5.21 13.59 13.77
N PRO A 176 -4.94 14.88 13.97
CA PRO A 176 -3.99 15.63 13.14
C PRO A 176 -2.55 15.15 13.38
N TRP A 177 -1.62 15.67 12.56
CA TRP A 177 -0.19 15.51 12.79
C TRP A 177 0.20 15.92 14.22
N PRO A 178 1.11 15.19 14.90
CA PRO A 178 1.90 14.03 14.44
C PRO A 178 1.19 12.66 14.58
N ASN A 179 -0.05 12.62 15.05
CA ASN A 179 -0.87 11.42 15.22
C ASN A 179 -1.54 10.98 13.90
N GLY A 180 -2.55 10.11 13.96
CA GLY A 180 -3.26 9.62 12.79
C GLY A 180 -2.33 8.86 11.84
N LYS A 181 -1.65 7.84 12.38
CA LYS A 181 -0.74 6.95 11.65
C LYS A 181 -1.13 5.49 11.89
N THR A 182 -0.64 4.61 11.04
CA THR A 182 -0.77 3.17 11.21
C THR A 182 0.55 2.52 11.57
N ILE A 183 0.49 1.46 12.37
CA ILE A 183 1.53 0.43 12.45
C ILE A 183 1.04 -0.71 11.57
N ARG A 184 1.90 -1.18 10.66
CA ARG A 184 1.60 -2.28 9.76
C ARG A 184 2.36 -3.53 10.17
N ILE A 185 1.68 -4.66 10.24
CA ILE A 185 2.26 -6.00 10.41
C ILE A 185 2.02 -6.73 9.10
N VAL A 186 3.07 -6.95 8.33
CA VAL A 186 3.02 -7.64 7.04
C VAL A 186 3.50 -9.06 7.23
N ASP A 187 2.57 -10.00 7.27
CA ASP A 187 2.87 -11.42 7.39
C ASP A 187 3.16 -12.02 6.01
N MET A 188 4.40 -12.49 5.85
CA MET A 188 4.86 -13.14 4.64
C MET A 188 4.82 -14.68 4.72
N SER A 189 4.15 -15.24 5.72
CA SER A 189 3.87 -16.68 5.72
C SER A 189 3.12 -17.06 4.45
N ASN A 190 3.47 -18.21 3.87
CA ASN A 190 2.91 -18.72 2.61
C ASN A 190 3.29 -17.93 1.34
N LEU A 191 4.21 -16.96 1.41
CA LEU A 191 4.80 -16.36 0.22
C LEU A 191 5.89 -17.30 -0.34
N GLY A 192 5.57 -18.05 -1.38
CA GLY A 192 6.50 -18.96 -2.06
C GLY A 192 7.35 -18.23 -3.12
N MET A 193 8.42 -18.89 -3.58
CA MET A 193 9.26 -18.37 -4.68
C MET A 193 8.45 -18.15 -5.97
N ASN A 194 7.43 -18.96 -6.22
CA ASN A 194 6.57 -18.86 -7.40
C ASN A 194 5.58 -17.69 -7.33
N ASP A 195 5.34 -17.15 -6.12
CA ASP A 195 4.45 -16.01 -5.91
C ASP A 195 5.17 -14.67 -6.14
N ILE A 196 6.48 -14.72 -6.40
CA ILE A 196 7.32 -13.54 -6.59
C ILE A 196 7.52 -13.31 -8.09
N GLY A 197 6.44 -12.95 -8.75
CA GLY A 197 6.42 -12.57 -10.16
C GLY A 197 6.55 -11.06 -10.38
N MET A 198 6.56 -10.68 -11.65
CA MET A 198 6.56 -9.27 -12.08
C MET A 198 5.35 -8.49 -11.55
N GLU A 199 4.21 -9.17 -11.39
CA GLU A 199 2.97 -8.59 -10.88
C GLU A 199 3.10 -8.14 -9.43
N VAL A 200 3.83 -8.90 -8.59
CA VAL A 200 4.12 -8.50 -7.19
C VAL A 200 4.96 -7.22 -7.15
N PHE A 201 5.98 -7.11 -8.00
CA PHE A 201 6.78 -5.88 -8.09
C PHE A 201 5.97 -4.68 -8.60
N ALA A 202 5.12 -4.89 -9.60
CA ALA A 202 4.21 -3.86 -10.10
C ALA A 202 3.24 -3.42 -9.00
N PHE A 203 2.65 -4.36 -8.28
CA PHE A 203 1.76 -4.07 -7.14
C PHE A 203 2.47 -3.30 -6.02
N LEU A 204 3.68 -3.71 -5.63
CA LEU A 204 4.48 -2.99 -4.62
C LEU A 204 4.82 -1.58 -5.08
N GLY A 205 5.08 -1.38 -6.37
CA GLY A 205 5.26 -0.06 -6.98
C GLY A 205 4.03 0.82 -6.82
N MET A 206 2.87 0.33 -7.23
CA MET A 206 1.59 1.03 -7.09
C MET A 206 1.26 1.38 -5.64
N MET A 207 1.45 0.43 -4.70
CA MET A 207 1.25 0.65 -3.26
C MET A 207 2.21 1.70 -2.69
N SER A 208 3.47 1.69 -3.15
CA SER A 208 4.47 2.70 -2.77
C SER A 208 4.05 4.10 -3.23
N ASP A 209 3.55 4.22 -4.45
CA ASP A 209 3.14 5.50 -5.02
C ASP A 209 1.84 6.01 -4.36
N ALA A 210 0.85 5.15 -4.14
CA ALA A 210 -0.34 5.50 -3.36
C ALA A 210 0.03 5.99 -1.95
N SER A 211 1.01 5.38 -1.29
CA SER A 211 1.48 5.81 0.04
C SER A 211 2.21 7.15 0.01
N LYS A 212 3.03 7.41 -1.04
CA LYS A 212 3.80 8.65 -1.17
C LYS A 212 2.93 9.86 -1.50
N VAL A 213 1.89 9.66 -2.30
CA VAL A 213 1.03 10.72 -2.84
C VAL A 213 -0.26 10.82 -2.04
N GLY A 214 -0.95 9.70 -1.82
CA GLY A 214 -2.25 9.67 -1.18
C GLY A 214 -2.20 9.79 0.34
N PHE A 215 -1.27 9.07 0.97
CA PHE A 215 -1.21 8.92 2.43
C PHE A 215 0.12 9.39 3.02
N VAL A 216 0.51 10.62 2.70
CA VAL A 216 1.77 11.25 3.13
C VAL A 216 1.87 11.23 4.66
N GLU A 217 2.98 10.71 5.19
CA GLU A 217 3.29 10.67 6.63
C GLU A 217 2.25 9.90 7.48
N ARG A 218 1.55 8.93 6.88
CA ARG A 218 0.53 8.11 7.57
C ARG A 218 1.07 6.79 8.13
N ILE A 219 2.29 6.40 7.78
CA ILE A 219 2.93 5.19 8.31
C ILE A 219 3.84 5.56 9.47
N HIS A 220 3.69 4.87 10.61
CA HIS A 220 4.61 4.96 11.74
C HIS A 220 5.73 3.92 11.62
N LYS A 221 5.37 2.64 11.54
CA LYS A 221 6.28 1.50 11.37
C LYS A 221 5.65 0.41 10.51
N ILE A 222 6.48 -0.35 9.84
CA ILE A 222 6.12 -1.57 9.10
C ILE A 222 6.97 -2.70 9.67
N TYR A 223 6.32 -3.67 10.30
CA TYR A 223 6.96 -4.90 10.76
C TYR A 223 6.70 -6.00 9.74
N VAL A 224 7.75 -6.55 9.18
CA VAL A 224 7.68 -7.73 8.30
C VAL A 224 7.94 -8.96 9.15
N VAL A 225 6.97 -9.86 9.21
CA VAL A 225 7.06 -11.11 9.99
C VAL A 225 7.00 -12.32 9.07
N ASN A 226 7.58 -13.43 9.51
CA ASN A 226 7.67 -14.68 8.75
C ASN A 226 8.25 -14.51 7.33
N PRO A 227 9.34 -13.73 7.14
CA PRO A 227 9.91 -13.53 5.82
C PRO A 227 10.46 -14.86 5.27
N PRO A 228 10.21 -15.20 3.99
CA PRO A 228 10.81 -16.38 3.37
C PRO A 228 12.33 -16.20 3.26
N GLN A 229 13.09 -17.32 3.14
CA GLN A 229 14.55 -17.27 3.03
C GLN A 229 15.04 -16.41 1.85
N SER A 230 14.23 -16.32 0.77
CA SER A 230 14.49 -15.48 -0.40
C SER A 230 14.24 -13.98 -0.17
N PHE A 231 13.65 -13.59 0.97
CA PHE A 231 13.23 -12.21 1.24
C PHE A 231 14.37 -11.19 1.10
N ALA A 232 15.57 -11.53 1.54
CA ALA A 232 16.74 -10.64 1.43
C ALA A 232 17.07 -10.28 -0.03
N VAL A 233 16.89 -11.21 -0.96
CA VAL A 233 17.09 -11.00 -2.41
C VAL A 233 15.99 -10.09 -2.95
N ILE A 234 14.72 -10.38 -2.61
CA ILE A 234 13.55 -9.61 -3.03
C ILE A 234 13.65 -8.18 -2.51
N TYR A 235 13.89 -8.01 -1.22
CA TYR A 235 14.04 -6.70 -0.60
C TYR A 235 15.20 -5.90 -1.19
N GLY A 236 16.33 -6.58 -1.47
CA GLY A 236 17.47 -5.99 -2.17
C GLY A 236 17.10 -5.42 -3.54
N ALA A 237 16.31 -6.14 -4.34
CA ALA A 237 15.83 -5.70 -5.64
C ALA A 237 14.84 -4.52 -5.54
N CYS A 238 13.94 -4.54 -4.56
CA CYS A 238 12.93 -3.48 -4.35
C CYS A 238 13.47 -2.24 -3.62
N LYS A 239 14.62 -2.34 -2.97
CA LYS A 239 15.16 -1.30 -2.08
C LYS A 239 15.32 0.06 -2.75
N SER A 240 15.65 0.10 -4.05
CA SER A 240 15.79 1.34 -4.81
C SER A 240 14.46 2.03 -5.09
N MET A 241 13.34 1.28 -5.08
CA MET A 241 11.98 1.78 -5.32
C MET A 241 11.38 2.43 -4.06
N ILE A 242 11.96 2.17 -2.89
CA ILE A 242 11.46 2.62 -1.59
C ILE A 242 12.30 3.81 -1.13
N SER A 243 11.63 4.90 -0.70
CA SER A 243 12.33 6.08 -0.17
C SER A 243 13.18 5.71 1.05
N GLU A 244 14.30 6.42 1.28
CA GLU A 244 15.15 6.19 2.45
C GLU A 244 14.38 6.32 3.76
N LYS A 245 13.46 7.29 3.84
CA LYS A 245 12.58 7.49 5.00
C LYS A 245 11.71 6.26 5.26
N THR A 246 11.06 5.72 4.22
CA THR A 246 10.23 4.51 4.34
C THR A 246 11.06 3.30 4.72
N ARG A 247 12.28 3.16 4.17
CA ARG A 247 13.20 2.08 4.55
C ARG A 247 13.55 2.07 6.03
N ARG A 248 13.71 3.25 6.63
CA ARG A 248 13.96 3.38 8.09
C ARG A 248 12.74 3.02 8.95
N GLN A 249 11.55 3.02 8.36
CA GLN A 249 10.31 2.60 9.03
C GLN A 249 10.06 1.10 8.93
N ILE A 250 10.73 0.39 8.00
CA ILE A 250 10.59 -1.05 7.80
C ILE A 250 11.52 -1.79 8.75
N ILE A 251 10.96 -2.68 9.56
CA ILE A 251 11.66 -3.57 10.48
C ILE A 251 11.36 -5.00 10.04
N VAL A 252 12.39 -5.70 9.57
CA VAL A 252 12.28 -7.11 9.19
C VAL A 252 12.64 -7.95 10.40
N CYS A 253 11.73 -8.80 10.84
CA CYS A 253 11.90 -9.69 11.98
C CYS A 253 12.14 -11.12 11.47
N ALA A 254 13.25 -11.71 11.82
CA ALA A 254 13.62 -13.05 11.39
C ALA A 254 12.65 -14.12 11.93
N ASP A 255 12.12 -13.88 13.13
CA ASP A 255 11.20 -14.77 13.83
C ASP A 255 10.23 -13.98 14.72
N ILE A 256 9.26 -14.67 15.31
CA ILE A 256 8.27 -14.07 16.22
C ILE A 256 8.93 -13.53 17.50
N PRO A 257 9.89 -14.17 18.17
CA PRO A 257 10.62 -13.59 19.29
C PRO A 257 11.27 -12.24 18.99
N GLU A 258 11.90 -12.11 17.81
CA GLU A 258 12.45 -10.82 17.39
C GLU A 258 11.37 -9.78 17.17
N PHE A 259 10.26 -10.16 16.51
CA PHE A 259 9.11 -9.27 16.34
C PHE A 259 8.59 -8.76 17.67
N VAL A 260 8.35 -9.65 18.65
CA VAL A 260 7.88 -9.29 20.00
C VAL A 260 8.85 -8.30 20.66
N LYS A 261 10.16 -8.56 20.58
CA LYS A 261 11.21 -7.68 21.12
C LYS A 261 11.18 -6.28 20.48
N GLN A 262 10.89 -6.19 19.19
CA GLN A 262 10.87 -4.91 18.47
C GLN A 262 9.56 -4.17 18.71
N VAL A 263 8.42 -4.85 18.57
CA VAL A 263 7.09 -4.23 18.63
C VAL A 263 6.74 -3.76 20.05
N SER A 264 7.15 -4.51 21.10
CA SER A 264 6.88 -4.18 22.51
C SER A 264 7.49 -2.85 22.99
N ARG A 265 8.42 -2.28 22.22
CA ARG A 265 8.99 -0.97 22.52
C ARG A 265 7.99 0.17 22.35
N GLU A 266 6.97 -0.02 21.50
CA GLU A 266 6.04 1.01 21.08
C GLU A 266 4.57 0.61 21.23
N VAL A 267 4.27 -0.71 21.16
CA VAL A 267 2.91 -1.28 21.18
C VAL A 267 2.77 -2.19 22.39
N SER A 268 1.60 -2.15 23.07
CA SER A 268 1.28 -3.12 24.11
C SER A 268 1.10 -4.51 23.49
N LEU A 269 1.64 -5.55 24.12
CA LEU A 269 1.43 -6.92 23.66
C LEU A 269 -0.02 -7.38 23.78
N ASP A 270 -0.84 -6.72 24.62
CA ASP A 270 -2.28 -6.97 24.72
C ASP A 270 -3.04 -6.52 23.46
N ASP A 271 -2.40 -5.70 22.63
CA ASP A 271 -2.95 -5.25 21.35
C ASP A 271 -2.41 -6.06 20.17
N ILE A 272 -1.52 -7.03 20.42
CA ILE A 272 -0.91 -7.90 19.39
C ILE A 272 -1.56 -9.28 19.43
N PRO A 273 -1.96 -9.86 18.28
CA PRO A 273 -2.50 -11.22 18.21
C PRO A 273 -1.56 -12.28 18.80
N ARG A 274 -2.14 -13.33 19.35
CA ARG A 274 -1.39 -14.46 19.94
C ARG A 274 -0.53 -15.19 18.91
N GLU A 275 -0.98 -15.26 17.66
CA GLU A 275 -0.20 -15.86 16.56
C GLU A 275 1.12 -15.13 16.30
N TYR A 276 1.20 -13.85 16.66
CA TYR A 276 2.42 -13.03 16.59
C TYR A 276 3.09 -12.83 17.96
N GLY A 277 2.80 -13.69 18.93
CA GLY A 277 3.44 -13.68 20.25
C GLY A 277 2.91 -12.61 21.20
N GLY A 278 1.79 -11.98 20.90
CA GLY A 278 1.07 -11.08 21.80
C GLY A 278 0.11 -11.81 22.75
N SER A 279 -0.67 -11.04 23.50
CA SER A 279 -1.65 -11.52 24.48
C SER A 279 -3.05 -10.98 24.21
N CYS A 280 -3.37 -10.57 22.98
CA CYS A 280 -4.69 -10.07 22.62
C CYS A 280 -5.79 -11.08 23.00
N ASP A 281 -6.87 -10.56 23.59
CA ASP A 281 -8.02 -11.31 24.08
C ASP A 281 -9.14 -11.50 23.04
N CYS A 282 -8.98 -10.99 21.81
CA CYS A 282 -9.94 -11.20 20.73
C CYS A 282 -10.13 -12.69 20.43
N VAL A 283 -11.37 -13.08 20.13
CA VAL A 283 -11.70 -14.45 19.71
C VAL A 283 -11.02 -14.77 18.37
N ASP A 284 -11.08 -13.83 17.43
CA ASP A 284 -10.41 -13.91 16.14
C ASP A 284 -9.99 -12.48 15.71
N CYS A 285 -8.68 -12.21 15.76
CA CYS A 285 -8.15 -10.90 15.40
C CYS A 285 -8.28 -10.58 13.89
N TRP A 286 -8.62 -11.57 13.06
CA TRP A 286 -8.83 -11.38 11.63
C TRP A 286 -10.29 -11.18 11.23
N ARG A 287 -11.25 -11.44 12.16
CA ARG A 287 -12.69 -11.40 11.86
C ARG A 287 -13.52 -10.58 12.86
N GLY A 288 -13.04 -10.38 14.08
CA GLY A 288 -13.90 -9.99 15.20
C GLY A 288 -13.51 -8.74 15.94
N ASP A 289 -12.76 -7.82 15.33
CA ASP A 289 -12.48 -6.51 15.92
C ASP A 289 -13.55 -5.50 15.53
N GLU A 290 -13.91 -4.60 16.45
CA GLU A 290 -14.89 -3.53 16.22
C GLU A 290 -14.56 -2.64 15.01
N ASN A 291 -13.28 -2.47 14.69
CA ASN A 291 -12.84 -1.68 13.55
C ASN A 291 -13.16 -2.38 12.22
N GLU A 292 -12.91 -3.68 12.13
CA GLU A 292 -13.23 -4.48 10.96
C GLU A 292 -14.75 -4.62 10.78
N GLU A 293 -15.49 -4.80 11.87
CA GLU A 293 -16.96 -4.80 11.84
C GLU A 293 -17.53 -3.46 11.36
N ALA A 294 -16.93 -2.34 11.80
CA ALA A 294 -17.35 -1.01 11.34
C ALA A 294 -17.09 -0.81 9.85
N LEU A 295 -15.95 -1.29 9.33
CA LEU A 295 -15.62 -1.28 7.90
C LEU A 295 -16.62 -2.12 7.09
N CYS A 296 -16.90 -3.35 7.54
CA CYS A 296 -17.85 -4.24 6.86
C CYS A 296 -19.29 -3.68 6.88
N ARG A 297 -19.71 -3.05 7.98
CA ARG A 297 -21.01 -2.35 8.03
C ARG A 297 -21.08 -1.22 7.02
N LEU A 298 -20.05 -0.36 6.95
CA LEU A 298 -19.98 0.73 5.96
C LEU A 298 -20.11 0.18 4.54
N VAL A 299 -19.36 -0.87 4.18
CA VAL A 299 -19.44 -1.51 2.86
C VAL A 299 -20.84 -2.06 2.58
N GLY A 300 -21.45 -2.73 3.56
CA GLY A 300 -22.83 -3.22 3.46
C GLY A 300 -23.84 -2.09 3.22
N ASP A 301 -23.65 -0.95 3.86
CA ASP A 301 -24.53 0.21 3.72
C ASP A 301 -24.40 0.85 2.33
N VAL A 302 -23.19 1.15 1.87
CA VAL A 302 -22.98 1.78 0.55
C VAL A 302 -23.34 0.86 -0.62
N ASN A 303 -23.19 -0.47 -0.46
CA ASN A 303 -23.59 -1.42 -1.49
C ASN A 303 -25.11 -1.61 -1.57
N ARG A 304 -25.87 -1.42 -0.47
CA ARG A 304 -27.35 -1.52 -0.45
C ARG A 304 -28.06 -0.33 -1.10
N VAL A 305 -27.47 0.85 -1.06
CA VAL A 305 -28.07 2.07 -1.67
C VAL A 305 -28.03 2.04 -3.20
N SER A 306 -27.39 1.05 -3.80
CA SER A 306 -27.17 0.95 -5.25
C SER A 306 -28.15 0.04 -6.00
N PHE A 307 -29.20 -0.45 -5.31
CA PHE A 307 -30.24 -1.31 -5.90
C PHE A 307 -31.60 -0.63 -5.90
#